data_0d1dda2638dd0e265fc090ff8b3c6edf
#
_entry.id   0d1dda2638dd0e265fc090ff8b3c6edf
#
_cell.length_a   1.000
_cell.length_b   1.000
_cell.length_c   1.000
_cell.angle_alpha   90.00
_cell.angle_beta   90.00
_cell.angle_gamma   90.00
#
_symmetry.space_group_name_H-M   'P 1'
#
loop_
_entity.id
_entity.type
_entity.pdbx_description
1 polymer ?
#
loop_
_entity_poly.entity_id
_entity_poly.type
_entity_poly.pdbx_seq_one_letter_code
_entity_poly.pdbx_strand_id
1 'polypeptide(L)'
;MSELSLVLTYSLIIIAMILSYKGKVGLEKDLLIGSVRAVIQLSLIGVVLKYVFEIDNYFLTTVILIGMVYNATMVAAKRGGGLKKAKIISFVAILSGLVVTLGILLLVQAISYQPAQAIPVSGMVVGNSMVAMSLLLKNLQSSIKNSKDEIETKLCLGA
;
A
#
# COMPACT_ATOMS: atom_id res chain seq x y z
N MET A 1 -4.56 -5.78 24.83
CA MET A 1 -3.20 -5.21 24.71
C MET A 1 -2.87 -4.62 26.06
N SER A 2 -1.71 -4.94 26.61
CA SER A 2 -1.30 -4.35 27.89
C SER A 2 -1.02 -2.85 27.70
N GLU A 3 -1.30 -2.04 28.71
CA GLU A 3 -1.04 -0.60 28.69
C GLU A 3 0.43 -0.29 28.36
N LEU A 4 1.30 -1.18 28.76
CA LEU A 4 2.74 -1.11 28.50
C LEU A 4 3.09 -1.20 27.01
N SER A 5 2.34 -1.98 26.22
CA SER A 5 2.52 -2.08 24.75
C SER A 5 2.13 -0.79 24.05
N LEU A 6 1.10 -0.09 24.53
CA LEU A 6 0.68 1.20 24.00
C LEU A 6 1.74 2.28 24.28
N VAL A 7 2.24 2.33 25.51
CA VAL A 7 3.31 3.28 25.90
C VAL A 7 4.57 3.07 25.05
N LEU A 8 4.98 1.81 24.82
CA LEU A 8 6.13 1.50 23.95
C LEU A 8 5.89 1.92 22.50
N THR A 9 4.68 1.76 21.99
CA THR A 9 4.35 2.19 20.62
C THR A 9 4.41 3.72 20.49
N TYR A 10 3.88 4.46 21.46
CA TYR A 10 3.98 5.93 21.45
C TYR A 10 5.42 6.42 21.62
N SER A 11 6.27 5.71 22.37
CA SER A 11 7.67 6.07 22.52
C SER A 11 8.43 6.04 21.19
N LEU A 12 8.11 5.11 20.28
CA LEU A 12 8.70 5.06 18.95
C LEU A 12 8.36 6.29 18.11
N ILE A 13 7.13 6.80 18.22
CA ILE A 13 6.72 8.02 17.52
C ILE A 13 7.51 9.22 18.06
N ILE A 14 7.67 9.31 19.38
CA ILE A 14 8.44 10.38 20.04
C ILE A 14 9.91 10.32 19.61
N ILE A 15 10.50 9.13 19.55
CA ILE A 15 11.89 8.94 19.08
C ILE A 15 12.03 9.39 17.62
N ALA A 16 11.09 9.02 16.76
CA ALA A 16 11.09 9.43 15.36
C ALA A 16 10.98 10.96 15.21
N MET A 17 10.16 11.62 16.04
CA MET A 17 10.05 13.09 16.07
C MET A 17 11.36 13.74 16.53
N ILE A 18 12.00 13.22 17.58
CA ILE A 18 13.28 13.75 18.07
C ILE A 18 14.38 13.61 17.02
N LEU A 19 14.44 12.47 16.34
CA LEU A 19 15.40 12.24 15.24
C LEU A 19 15.15 13.18 14.05
N SER A 20 13.89 13.39 13.68
CA SER A 20 13.53 14.35 12.63
C SER A 20 13.93 15.78 12.98
N TYR A 21 13.69 16.19 14.22
CA TYR A 21 14.05 17.51 14.71
C TYR A 21 15.58 17.73 14.73
N LYS A 22 16.34 16.75 15.25
CA LYS A 22 17.82 16.82 15.24
C LYS A 22 18.40 16.77 13.83
N GLY A 23 17.79 16.00 12.93
CA GLY A 23 18.21 15.87 11.53
C GLY A 23 17.88 17.07 10.65
N LYS A 24 17.16 18.09 11.17
CA LYS A 24 16.66 19.25 10.39
C LYS A 24 15.95 18.87 9.10
N VAL A 25 15.25 17.73 9.11
CA VAL A 25 14.58 17.17 7.91
C VAL A 25 13.29 17.91 7.58
N GLY A 26 12.73 18.67 8.54
CA GLY A 26 11.51 19.50 8.34
C GLY A 26 10.22 18.69 8.20
N LEU A 27 10.22 17.41 8.58
CA LEU A 27 9.08 16.50 8.46
C LEU A 27 8.21 16.40 9.72
N GLU A 28 8.43 17.26 10.71
CA GLU A 28 7.78 17.16 12.03
C GLU A 28 6.25 17.31 11.91
N LYS A 29 5.78 18.27 11.10
CA LYS A 29 4.35 18.46 10.87
C LYS A 29 3.72 17.28 10.15
N ASP A 30 4.41 16.73 9.17
CA ASP A 30 3.91 15.59 8.39
C ASP A 30 3.87 14.32 9.24
N LEU A 31 4.86 14.12 10.12
CA LEU A 31 4.89 13.02 11.08
C LEU A 31 3.75 13.13 12.09
N LEU A 32 3.50 14.31 12.64
CA LEU A 32 2.46 14.54 13.63
C LEU A 32 1.07 14.35 13.01
N ILE A 33 0.83 14.98 11.87
CA ILE A 33 -0.44 14.84 11.13
C ILE A 33 -0.64 13.39 10.68
N GLY A 34 0.42 12.74 10.19
CA GLY A 34 0.40 11.35 9.78
C GLY A 34 0.07 10.41 10.94
N SER A 35 0.66 10.63 12.12
CA SER A 35 0.40 9.83 13.32
C SER A 35 -1.04 9.96 13.82
N VAL A 36 -1.54 11.19 13.93
CA VAL A 36 -2.93 11.43 14.34
C VAL A 36 -3.91 10.80 13.34
N ARG A 37 -3.66 10.98 12.05
CA ARG A 37 -4.46 10.39 10.99
C ARG A 37 -4.43 8.85 11.05
N ALA A 38 -3.27 8.26 11.29
CA ALA A 38 -3.11 6.80 11.41
C ALA A 38 -3.90 6.25 12.59
N VAL A 39 -3.85 6.89 13.76
CA VAL A 39 -4.62 6.47 14.95
C VAL A 39 -6.12 6.51 14.65
N ILE A 40 -6.63 7.59 14.08
CA ILE A 40 -8.06 7.72 13.74
C ILE A 40 -8.46 6.66 12.72
N GLN A 41 -7.67 6.47 11.65
CA GLN A 41 -7.96 5.49 10.62
C GLN A 41 -7.93 4.06 11.14
N LEU A 42 -6.93 3.70 11.95
CA LEU A 42 -6.81 2.36 12.53
C LEU A 42 -7.95 2.06 13.51
N SER A 43 -8.35 3.03 14.33
CA SER A 43 -9.49 2.88 15.25
C SER A 43 -10.79 2.64 14.47
N LEU A 44 -11.03 3.42 13.42
CA LEU A 44 -12.23 3.29 12.59
C LEU A 44 -12.25 1.95 11.84
N ILE A 45 -11.12 1.56 11.24
CA ILE A 45 -10.98 0.27 10.57
C ILE A 45 -11.15 -0.89 11.56
N GLY A 46 -10.61 -0.79 12.79
CA GLY A 46 -10.75 -1.81 13.82
C GLY A 46 -12.21 -2.09 14.17
N VAL A 47 -13.03 -1.05 14.30
CA VAL A 47 -14.48 -1.19 14.52
C VAL A 47 -15.17 -1.87 13.34
N VAL A 48 -14.87 -1.42 12.11
CA VAL A 48 -15.44 -1.99 10.87
C VAL A 48 -15.06 -3.47 10.74
N LEU A 49 -13.79 -3.82 10.98
CA LEU A 49 -13.33 -5.21 10.88
C LEU A 49 -14.00 -6.12 11.91
N LYS A 50 -14.28 -5.63 13.12
CA LYS A 50 -15.03 -6.40 14.13
C LYS A 50 -16.39 -6.85 13.57
N TYR A 51 -17.16 -5.93 13.00
CA TYR A 51 -18.46 -6.26 12.39
C TYR A 51 -18.31 -7.20 11.18
N VAL A 52 -17.29 -7.01 10.35
CA VAL A 52 -17.03 -7.84 9.17
C VAL A 52 -16.67 -9.28 9.58
N PHE A 53 -15.91 -9.44 10.66
CA PHE A 53 -15.52 -10.77 11.17
C PHE A 53 -16.70 -11.52 11.82
N GLU A 54 -17.66 -10.79 12.41
CA GLU A 54 -18.87 -11.39 13.00
C GLU A 54 -19.85 -11.91 11.94
N ILE A 55 -19.90 -11.29 10.75
CA ILE A 55 -20.86 -11.64 9.69
C ILE A 55 -20.43 -12.89 8.89
N ASP A 56 -19.13 -13.22 8.87
CA ASP A 56 -18.52 -14.35 8.14
C ASP A 56 -19.10 -14.61 6.73
N ASN A 57 -19.25 -13.53 5.95
CA ASN A 57 -19.88 -13.59 4.63
C ASN A 57 -18.80 -13.51 3.52
N TYR A 58 -18.70 -14.56 2.72
CA TYR A 58 -17.75 -14.65 1.59
C TYR A 58 -17.90 -13.53 0.57
N PHE A 59 -19.14 -13.10 0.29
CA PHE A 59 -19.41 -12.00 -0.63
C PHE A 59 -18.84 -10.67 -0.10
N LEU A 60 -19.07 -10.37 1.17
CA LEU A 60 -18.57 -9.16 1.83
C LEU A 60 -17.03 -9.14 1.83
N THR A 61 -16.39 -10.28 2.12
CA THR A 61 -14.93 -10.43 2.06
C THR A 61 -14.41 -10.10 0.66
N THR A 62 -15.02 -10.66 -0.39
CA THR A 62 -14.60 -10.40 -1.77
C THR A 62 -14.74 -8.92 -2.15
N VAL A 63 -15.83 -8.27 -1.75
CA VAL A 63 -16.04 -6.82 -2.00
C VAL A 63 -14.95 -5.99 -1.31
N ILE A 64 -14.59 -6.32 -0.07
CA ILE A 64 -13.52 -5.64 0.65
C ILE A 64 -12.18 -5.83 -0.06
N LEU A 65 -11.85 -7.05 -0.52
CA LEU A 65 -10.61 -7.33 -1.24
C LEU A 65 -10.52 -6.51 -2.54
N ILE A 66 -11.60 -6.43 -3.31
CA ILE A 66 -11.65 -5.60 -4.53
C ILE A 66 -11.45 -4.12 -4.18
N GLY A 67 -12.11 -3.63 -3.13
CA GLY A 67 -11.94 -2.26 -2.64
C GLY A 67 -10.49 -1.96 -2.23
N MET A 68 -9.80 -2.92 -1.59
CA MET A 68 -8.38 -2.78 -1.23
C MET A 68 -7.49 -2.69 -2.47
N VAL A 69 -7.70 -3.56 -3.48
CA VAL A 69 -6.96 -3.51 -4.75
C VAL A 69 -7.19 -2.18 -5.47
N TYR A 70 -8.43 -1.72 -5.52
CA TYR A 70 -8.77 -0.44 -6.13
C TYR A 70 -8.06 0.74 -5.44
N ASN A 71 -8.11 0.79 -4.11
CA ASN A 71 -7.43 1.83 -3.34
C ASN A 71 -5.91 1.79 -3.55
N ALA A 72 -5.30 0.61 -3.46
CA ALA A 72 -3.87 0.42 -3.70
C ALA A 72 -3.44 0.86 -5.10
N THR A 73 -4.27 0.55 -6.11
CA THR A 73 -4.07 0.99 -7.49
C THR A 73 -4.06 2.51 -7.61
N MET A 74 -5.03 3.17 -6.98
CA MET A 74 -5.11 4.64 -6.98
C MET A 74 -3.89 5.29 -6.34
N VAL A 75 -3.43 4.73 -5.21
CA VAL A 75 -2.23 5.22 -4.51
C VAL A 75 -0.97 5.00 -5.35
N ALA A 76 -0.78 3.80 -5.92
CA ALA A 76 0.36 3.48 -6.76
C ALA A 76 0.44 4.37 -8.01
N ALA A 77 -0.68 4.53 -8.72
CA ALA A 77 -0.76 5.37 -9.91
C ALA A 77 -0.51 6.86 -9.60
N LYS A 78 -0.99 7.34 -8.46
CA LYS A 78 -0.78 8.73 -8.01
C LYS A 78 0.69 9.02 -7.72
N ARG A 79 1.39 8.06 -7.11
CA ARG A 79 2.84 8.14 -6.83
C ARG A 79 3.69 7.97 -8.08
N GLY A 80 3.18 7.28 -9.10
CA GLY A 80 3.85 7.03 -10.39
C GLY A 80 3.86 8.20 -11.37
N GLY A 81 3.46 9.42 -10.95
CA GLY A 81 3.75 10.66 -11.66
C GLY A 81 3.04 10.88 -13.01
N GLY A 82 1.86 10.30 -13.24
CA GLY A 82 0.98 10.73 -14.35
C GLY A 82 1.16 9.99 -15.68
N LEU A 83 1.79 8.84 -15.70
CA LEU A 83 1.82 7.97 -16.88
C LEU A 83 0.39 7.60 -17.31
N LYS A 84 0.03 7.83 -18.59
CA LYS A 84 -1.35 7.72 -19.11
C LYS A 84 -2.06 6.39 -18.79
N LYS A 85 -1.33 5.27 -18.67
CA LYS A 85 -1.89 3.93 -18.38
C LYS A 85 -1.50 3.37 -17.01
N ALA A 86 -0.88 4.17 -16.14
CA ALA A 86 -0.39 3.71 -14.84
C ALA A 86 -1.50 3.05 -13.99
N LYS A 87 -2.72 3.58 -14.02
CA LYS A 87 -3.85 3.01 -13.27
C LYS A 87 -4.20 1.59 -13.72
N ILE A 88 -4.32 1.37 -15.02
CA ILE A 88 -4.69 0.05 -15.58
C ILE A 88 -3.58 -0.96 -15.31
N ILE A 89 -2.32 -0.57 -15.56
CA ILE A 89 -1.16 -1.43 -15.34
C ILE A 89 -1.05 -1.81 -13.86
N SER A 90 -1.17 -0.83 -12.95
CA SER A 90 -1.14 -1.09 -11.51
C SER A 90 -2.29 -1.97 -11.05
N PHE A 91 -3.49 -1.76 -11.58
CA PHE A 91 -4.66 -2.57 -11.23
C PHE A 91 -4.45 -4.04 -11.62
N VAL A 92 -4.07 -4.29 -12.86
CA VAL A 92 -3.84 -5.66 -13.35
C VAL A 92 -2.70 -6.32 -12.58
N ALA A 93 -1.59 -5.61 -12.34
CA ALA A 93 -0.45 -6.16 -11.62
C ALA A 93 -0.77 -6.49 -10.15
N ILE A 94 -1.44 -5.59 -9.42
CA ILE A 94 -1.81 -5.81 -8.02
C ILE A 94 -2.86 -6.92 -7.91
N LEU A 95 -3.87 -6.90 -8.80
CA LEU A 95 -4.93 -7.91 -8.81
C LEU A 95 -4.38 -9.30 -9.12
N SER A 96 -3.53 -9.44 -10.15
CA SER A 96 -2.92 -10.72 -10.50
C SER A 96 -2.03 -11.25 -9.38
N GLY A 97 -1.22 -10.41 -8.75
CA GLY A 97 -0.42 -10.76 -7.58
C GLY A 97 -1.27 -11.27 -6.42
N LEU A 98 -2.39 -10.60 -6.12
CA LEU A 98 -3.32 -11.02 -5.08
C LEU A 98 -3.97 -12.36 -5.42
N VAL A 99 -4.51 -12.52 -6.64
CA VAL A 99 -5.21 -13.75 -7.07
C VAL A 99 -4.28 -14.95 -7.06
N VAL A 100 -3.07 -14.80 -7.57
CA VAL A 100 -2.07 -15.90 -7.58
C VAL A 100 -1.69 -16.27 -6.14
N THR A 101 -1.36 -15.29 -5.31
CA THR A 101 -0.91 -15.58 -3.93
C THR A 101 -2.03 -16.16 -3.09
N LEU A 102 -3.23 -15.56 -3.08
CA LEU A 102 -4.38 -16.12 -2.36
C LEU A 102 -4.79 -17.48 -2.92
N GLY A 103 -4.81 -17.63 -4.25
CA GLY A 103 -5.14 -18.90 -4.89
C GLY A 103 -4.22 -20.04 -4.43
N ILE A 104 -2.91 -19.81 -4.39
CA ILE A 104 -1.95 -20.80 -3.91
C ILE A 104 -2.19 -21.10 -2.42
N LEU A 105 -2.35 -20.09 -1.57
CA LEU A 105 -2.55 -20.28 -0.13
C LEU A 105 -3.83 -21.06 0.18
N LEU A 106 -4.89 -20.82 -0.58
CA LEU A 106 -6.15 -21.57 -0.45
C LEU A 106 -6.05 -23.00 -0.96
N LEU A 107 -5.35 -23.23 -2.10
CA LEU A 107 -5.15 -24.54 -2.66
C LEU A 107 -4.32 -25.46 -1.75
N VAL A 108 -3.28 -24.90 -1.11
CA VAL A 108 -2.44 -25.61 -0.13
C VAL A 108 -3.12 -25.73 1.24
N GLN A 109 -4.33 -25.14 1.38
CA GLN A 109 -5.07 -25.08 2.66
C GLN A 109 -4.28 -24.42 3.80
N ALA A 110 -3.32 -23.54 3.47
CA ALA A 110 -2.56 -22.78 4.45
C ALA A 110 -3.43 -21.75 5.19
N ILE A 111 -4.48 -21.25 4.53
CA ILE A 111 -5.47 -20.33 5.09
C ILE A 111 -6.88 -20.76 4.67
N SER A 112 -7.87 -20.40 5.51
CA SER A 112 -9.29 -20.51 5.15
C SER A 112 -9.77 -19.21 4.52
N TYR A 113 -10.74 -19.28 3.59
CA TYR A 113 -11.35 -18.09 3.00
C TYR A 113 -12.36 -17.43 3.96
N GLN A 114 -11.91 -17.23 5.22
CA GLN A 114 -12.66 -16.51 6.25
C GLN A 114 -12.16 -15.07 6.34
N PRO A 115 -13.02 -14.08 6.63
CA PRO A 115 -12.63 -12.66 6.72
C PRO A 115 -11.44 -12.45 7.65
N ALA A 116 -11.38 -13.13 8.77
CA ALA A 116 -10.34 -13.00 9.79
C ALA A 116 -8.94 -13.42 9.30
N GLN A 117 -8.84 -14.32 8.31
CA GLN A 117 -7.57 -14.78 7.73
C GLN A 117 -7.31 -14.14 6.36
N ALA A 118 -8.32 -14.11 5.48
CA ALA A 118 -8.17 -13.64 4.12
C ALA A 118 -7.89 -12.13 4.03
N ILE A 119 -8.55 -11.29 4.84
CA ILE A 119 -8.39 -9.84 4.77
C ILE A 119 -6.97 -9.39 5.21
N PRO A 120 -6.42 -9.83 6.35
CA PRO A 120 -5.06 -9.43 6.76
C PRO A 120 -4.00 -9.90 5.77
N VAL A 121 -4.06 -11.16 5.31
CA VAL A 121 -3.10 -11.70 4.34
C VAL A 121 -3.16 -10.93 3.02
N SER A 122 -4.37 -10.69 2.51
CA SER A 122 -4.58 -9.87 1.30
C SER A 122 -4.05 -8.46 1.47
N GLY A 123 -4.22 -7.86 2.65
CA GLY A 123 -3.71 -6.54 2.98
C GLY A 123 -2.19 -6.46 2.87
N MET A 124 -1.49 -7.49 3.36
CA MET A 124 -0.03 -7.57 3.24
C MET A 124 0.41 -7.69 1.78
N VAL A 125 -0.22 -8.57 1.00
CA VAL A 125 0.09 -8.79 -0.42
C VAL A 125 -0.17 -7.52 -1.24
N VAL A 126 -1.36 -6.95 -1.09
CA VAL A 126 -1.78 -5.72 -1.80
C VAL A 126 -0.91 -4.53 -1.40
N GLY A 127 -0.59 -4.40 -0.10
CA GLY A 127 0.27 -3.34 0.42
C GLY A 127 1.69 -3.41 -0.17
N ASN A 128 2.30 -4.57 -0.16
CA ASN A 128 3.63 -4.77 -0.74
C ASN A 128 3.64 -4.55 -2.26
N SER A 129 2.63 -5.07 -2.96
CA SER A 129 2.46 -4.85 -4.40
C SER A 129 2.27 -3.37 -4.75
N MET A 130 1.51 -2.62 -3.93
CA MET A 130 1.33 -1.18 -4.07
C MET A 130 2.65 -0.42 -3.94
N VAL A 131 3.49 -0.77 -2.96
CA VAL A 131 4.81 -0.14 -2.77
C VAL A 131 5.72 -0.45 -3.94
N ALA A 132 5.81 -1.73 -4.36
CA ALA A 132 6.60 -2.16 -5.50
C ALA A 132 6.20 -1.43 -6.79
N MET A 133 4.90 -1.36 -7.09
CA MET A 133 4.38 -0.62 -8.24
C MET A 133 4.65 0.89 -8.16
N SER A 134 4.53 1.48 -6.98
CA SER A 134 4.84 2.90 -6.78
C SER A 134 6.31 3.21 -7.09
N LEU A 135 7.22 2.37 -6.63
CA LEU A 135 8.67 2.51 -6.87
C LEU A 135 9.01 2.28 -8.34
N LEU A 136 8.44 1.22 -8.96
CA LEU A 136 8.65 0.91 -10.37
C LEU A 136 8.22 2.07 -11.27
N LEU A 137 7.02 2.59 -11.08
CA LEU A 137 6.50 3.70 -11.87
C LEU A 137 7.33 4.98 -11.68
N LYS A 138 7.74 5.28 -10.44
CA LYS A 138 8.59 6.43 -10.13
C LYS A 138 9.97 6.30 -10.78
N ASN A 139 10.60 5.13 -10.68
CA ASN A 139 11.90 4.88 -11.28
C ASN A 139 11.83 4.93 -12.81
N LEU A 140 10.79 4.35 -13.41
CA LEU A 140 10.56 4.43 -14.86
C LEU A 140 10.45 5.88 -15.34
N GLN A 141 9.67 6.70 -14.64
CA GLN A 141 9.52 8.12 -14.94
C GLN A 141 10.86 8.88 -14.82
N SER A 142 11.62 8.60 -13.74
CA SER A 142 12.93 9.21 -13.53
C SER A 142 13.92 8.82 -14.64
N SER A 143 13.94 7.54 -15.01
CA SER A 143 14.82 7.05 -16.08
C SER A 143 14.48 7.68 -17.43
N ILE A 144 13.20 7.76 -17.79
CA ILE A 144 12.76 8.42 -19.02
C ILE A 144 13.17 9.90 -19.02
N LYS A 145 13.00 10.59 -17.88
CA LYS A 145 13.34 12.00 -17.76
C LYS A 145 14.86 12.24 -17.87
N ASN A 146 15.64 11.36 -17.25
CA ASN A 146 17.11 11.48 -17.26
C ASN A 146 17.73 11.11 -18.61
N SER A 147 17.10 10.20 -19.38
CA SER A 147 17.57 9.79 -20.70
C SER A 147 16.87 10.53 -21.85
N LYS A 148 16.20 11.64 -21.57
CA LYS A 148 15.41 12.36 -22.56
C LYS A 148 16.25 12.80 -23.77
N ASP A 149 17.40 13.41 -23.51
CA ASP A 149 18.29 13.93 -24.57
C ASP A 149 18.86 12.78 -25.42
N GLU A 150 19.20 11.65 -24.82
CA GLU A 150 19.64 10.45 -25.51
C GLU A 150 18.55 9.85 -26.38
N ILE A 151 17.33 9.79 -25.88
CA ILE A 151 16.14 9.29 -26.60
C ILE A 151 15.84 10.21 -27.81
N GLU A 152 15.86 11.53 -27.61
CA GLU A 152 15.62 12.49 -28.68
C GLU A 152 16.71 12.39 -29.77
N THR A 153 17.97 12.23 -29.36
CA THR A 153 19.08 12.06 -30.31
C THR A 153 18.92 10.77 -31.14
N LYS A 154 18.58 9.65 -30.51
CA LYS A 154 18.32 8.38 -31.19
C LYS A 154 17.13 8.47 -32.17
N LEU A 155 16.04 9.12 -31.76
CA LEU A 155 14.89 9.36 -32.62
C LEU A 155 15.25 10.24 -33.86
N CYS A 156 16.06 11.25 -33.67
CA CYS A 156 16.56 12.09 -34.79
C CYS A 156 17.45 11.31 -35.75
N LEU A 157 18.16 10.28 -35.29
CA LEU A 157 19.00 9.39 -36.10
C LEU A 157 18.22 8.24 -36.77
N GLY A 158 16.89 8.17 -36.56
CA GLY A 158 16.03 7.19 -37.23
C GLY A 158 15.98 5.83 -36.54
N ALA A 159 16.25 5.75 -35.22
CA ALA A 159 16.16 4.54 -34.42
C ALA A 159 14.75 4.35 -33.84
#